data_ad055a50abfcdb1244728fe89ad8729c
#
_entry.id   ad055a50abfcdb1244728fe89ad8729c
#
_cell.length_a   1.000
_cell.length_b   1.000
_cell.length_c   1.000
_cell.angle_alpha   90.00
_cell.angle_beta   90.00
_cell.angle_gamma   90.00
#
_symmetry.space_group_name_H-M   'P 1'
#
loop_
_entity.id
_entity.type
_entity.pdbx_description
1 polymer ?
#
loop_
_entity_poly.entity_id
_entity_poly.type
_entity_poly.pdbx_seq_one_letter_code
_entity_poly.pdbx_strand_id
1 'polypeptide(L)'
;IXGSTSNNRDSVSKRLGLKKGDGQAVAAGQILIRQRGTKYHPGVNVKKGKDDTLYAGVDGIVKFKKKMMPNFHGALHRKTFVNVVTE
;
A
#
# COMPACT_ATOMS: atom_id res chain seq x y z
N ILE A 1 -4.30 21.50 9.76
CA ILE A 1 -3.95 21.55 9.98
C ILE A 1 -3.63 21.40 10.16
N UNK A 2 -3.23 21.16 10.45
CA UNK A 2 -3.08 21.21 10.34
C UNK A 2 -3.00 21.21 10.38
N GLY A 3 -2.79 21.29 10.11
CA GLY A 3 -2.44 21.43 10.38
C GLY A 3 -2.00 21.22 10.52
N SER A 4 -1.97 21.29 10.57
CA SER A 4 -1.45 21.48 10.84
C SER A 4 -0.74 21.44 11.07
N THR A 5 -0.56 21.43 10.98
CA THR A 5 0.19 21.58 11.21
C THR A 5 0.91 21.40 11.44
N SER A 6 1.06 21.39 11.37
CA SER A 6 1.85 21.29 11.59
C SER A 6 2.64 20.96 11.63
N ASN A 7 2.84 20.94 11.56
CA ASN A 7 3.61 20.66 11.59
C ASN A 7 4.26 20.27 11.53
N ASN A 8 4.39 20.20 11.31
CA ASN A 8 5.00 19.82 11.15
C ASN A 8 5.71 19.46 10.84
N ARG A 9 5.95 19.56 10.50
CA ARG A 9 6.58 19.19 10.22
C ARG A 9 7.14 18.53 9.81
N ASP A 10 7.32 18.22 9.64
CA ASP A 10 7.63 17.50 9.26
C ASP A 10 7.80 17.08 8.90
N SER A 11 8.05 17.27 9.04
CA SER A 11 8.12 16.65 8.77
C SER A 11 7.50 16.33 8.64
N VAL A 12 8.30 16.90 8.90
CA VAL A 12 7.22 16.63 8.66
C VAL A 12 6.65 15.30 8.53
N SER A 13 5.60 15.17 8.76
CA SER A 13 4.90 13.91 8.76
C SER A 13 4.92 13.24 7.39
N LYS A 14 5.23 11.99 7.35
CA LYS A 14 5.22 11.27 6.09
C LYS A 14 3.84 10.73 5.78
N ARG A 15 2.93 10.84 6.69
CA ARG A 15 1.56 10.39 6.54
C ARG A 15 1.50 8.96 6.03
N LEU A 16 2.15 8.09 6.75
CA LEU A 16 2.19 6.68 6.38
C LEU A 16 0.84 6.00 6.65
N GLY A 17 0.65 4.87 6.05
CA GLY A 17 -0.50 4.04 6.31
C GLY A 17 -1.35 3.77 5.09
N LEU A 18 -2.45 3.12 5.31
CA LEU A 18 -3.42 2.81 4.28
C LEU A 18 -4.12 4.06 3.82
N LYS A 19 -4.16 4.26 2.52
CA LYS A 19 -4.89 5.37 1.93
C LYS A 19 -6.17 4.91 1.28
N LYS A 20 -6.20 3.64 0.84
CA LYS A 20 -7.40 3.05 0.25
C LYS A 20 -7.58 1.67 0.84
N GLY A 21 -8.74 1.41 1.36
CA GLY A 21 -9.02 0.14 2.01
C GLY A 21 -9.61 -0.89 1.09
N ASP A 22 -9.73 -2.08 1.62
CA ASP A 22 -10.29 -3.22 0.90
C ASP A 22 -11.70 -2.87 0.41
N GLY A 23 -11.97 -3.14 -0.85
CA GLY A 23 -13.28 -2.88 -1.42
C GLY A 23 -13.47 -1.49 -2.01
N GLN A 24 -12.50 -0.60 -1.85
CA GLN A 24 -12.65 0.75 -2.35
C GLN A 24 -12.30 0.83 -3.83
N ALA A 25 -13.02 1.67 -4.56
CA ALA A 25 -12.73 1.91 -5.97
C ALA A 25 -11.54 2.86 -6.10
N VAL A 26 -10.65 2.59 -7.02
CA VAL A 26 -9.48 3.43 -7.25
C VAL A 26 -9.25 3.64 -8.73
N ALA A 27 -8.55 4.70 -9.03
CA ALA A 27 -8.13 4.98 -10.40
C ALA A 27 -6.64 4.69 -10.53
N ALA A 28 -6.21 4.41 -11.73
CA ALA A 28 -4.79 4.19 -12.01
C ALA A 28 -3.97 5.37 -11.50
N GLY A 29 -2.89 5.09 -10.85
CA GLY A 29 -2.01 6.10 -10.30
C GLY A 29 -2.30 6.55 -8.89
N GLN A 30 -3.46 6.18 -8.36
CA GLN A 30 -3.78 6.57 -6.99
C GLN A 30 -2.96 5.79 -5.98
N ILE A 31 -2.52 6.47 -4.95
CA ILE A 31 -1.74 5.85 -3.89
C ILE A 31 -2.65 5.01 -3.02
N LEU A 32 -2.25 3.78 -2.78
CA LEU A 32 -2.99 2.85 -1.94
C LEU A 32 -2.43 2.79 -0.54
N ILE A 33 -1.11 2.75 -0.46
CA ILE A 33 -0.42 2.61 0.82
C ILE A 33 0.87 3.39 0.79
N ARG A 34 1.13 4.12 1.87
CA ARG A 34 2.42 4.73 2.09
C ARG A 34 3.07 3.99 3.23
N GLN A 35 4.26 3.50 3.02
CA GLN A 35 4.91 2.67 4.04
C GLN A 35 6.43 2.82 3.99
N ARG A 36 7.06 2.41 5.07
CA ARG A 36 8.49 2.28 5.13
C ARG A 36 8.74 0.78 5.14
N GLY A 37 9.43 0.30 4.16
CA GLY A 37 9.61 -1.13 3.98
C GLY A 37 8.34 -1.73 3.41
N THR A 38 8.38 -3.01 3.12
CA THR A 38 7.29 -3.69 2.45
C THR A 38 6.43 -4.47 3.46
N LYS A 39 5.65 -3.72 4.22
CA LYS A 39 4.70 -4.31 5.12
C LYS A 39 3.56 -4.91 4.31
N TYR A 40 3.15 -4.20 3.27
CA TYR A 40 2.18 -4.68 2.31
C TYR A 40 2.92 -4.89 1.00
N HIS A 41 2.63 -5.98 0.33
CA HIS A 41 3.33 -6.34 -0.91
C HIS A 41 2.47 -6.04 -2.13
N PRO A 42 3.06 -5.61 -3.22
CA PRO A 42 2.28 -5.34 -4.42
C PRO A 42 1.82 -6.66 -5.05
N GLY A 43 0.55 -6.77 -5.32
CA GLY A 43 -0.03 -7.92 -5.99
C GLY A 43 -0.41 -7.58 -7.41
N VAL A 44 -1.51 -8.13 -7.86
CA VAL A 44 -1.96 -7.94 -9.24
C VAL A 44 -2.35 -6.48 -9.45
N ASN A 45 -1.85 -5.87 -10.52
CA ASN A 45 -2.18 -4.51 -10.92
C ASN A 45 -1.78 -3.44 -9.90
N VAL A 46 -0.83 -3.75 -9.04
CA VAL A 46 -0.32 -2.79 -8.07
C VAL A 46 1.16 -2.61 -8.31
N LYS A 47 1.62 -1.39 -8.30
CA LYS A 47 3.02 -1.07 -8.52
C LYS A 47 3.65 -0.52 -7.26
N LYS A 48 4.93 -0.73 -7.13
CA LYS A 48 5.68 -0.23 -5.98
C LYS A 48 6.66 0.85 -6.42
N GLY A 49 6.59 1.99 -5.77
CA GLY A 49 7.52 3.06 -6.05
C GLY A 49 8.82 2.87 -5.28
N LYS A 50 9.80 3.74 -5.49
CA LYS A 50 11.09 3.66 -4.86
C LYS A 50 11.06 3.73 -3.36
N ASP A 51 10.10 4.44 -2.82
CA ASP A 51 9.98 4.64 -1.38
C ASP A 51 9.00 3.64 -0.76
N ASP A 52 8.78 2.53 -1.44
CA ASP A 52 7.88 1.46 -1.00
C ASP A 52 6.39 1.82 -1.05
N THR A 53 6.05 2.97 -1.60
CA THR A 53 4.65 3.35 -1.79
C THR A 53 4.01 2.40 -2.79
N LEU A 54 2.81 1.93 -2.50
CA LEU A 54 2.06 1.11 -3.45
C LEU A 54 0.99 1.96 -4.09
N TYR A 55 0.85 1.84 -5.40
CA TYR A 55 -0.17 2.59 -6.12
C TYR A 55 -0.83 1.72 -7.17
N ALA A 56 -2.04 2.11 -7.53
CA ALA A 56 -2.83 1.32 -8.48
C ALA A 56 -2.24 1.46 -9.88
N GLY A 57 -2.10 0.35 -10.57
CA GLY A 57 -1.64 0.37 -11.95
C GLY A 57 -2.78 0.48 -12.94
N VAL A 58 -4.00 0.22 -12.47
CA VAL A 58 -5.19 0.28 -13.32
C VAL A 58 -6.35 0.78 -12.48
N ASP A 59 -7.42 1.15 -13.12
CA ASP A 59 -8.67 1.48 -12.41
C ASP A 59 -9.29 0.16 -11.94
N GLY A 60 -9.83 0.14 -10.77
CA GLY A 60 -10.48 -1.07 -10.27
C GLY A 60 -10.82 -0.98 -8.81
N ILE A 61 -10.94 -2.13 -8.18
CA ILE A 61 -11.33 -2.24 -6.78
C ILE A 61 -10.17 -2.86 -6.00
N VAL A 62 -9.85 -2.25 -4.87
CA VAL A 62 -8.77 -2.75 -4.02
C VAL A 62 -9.20 -4.02 -3.32
N LYS A 63 -8.36 -5.04 -3.36
CA LYS A 63 -8.60 -6.28 -2.64
C LYS A 63 -7.33 -6.70 -1.93
N PHE A 64 -7.40 -6.94 -0.66
CA PHE A 64 -6.27 -7.41 0.13
C PHE A 64 -6.35 -8.92 0.23
N LYS A 65 -5.21 -9.57 0.16
CA LYS A 65 -5.15 -11.01 0.28
C LYS A 65 -3.94 -11.40 1.10
N LYS A 66 -4.14 -12.29 2.04
CA LYS A 66 -3.04 -12.77 2.85
C LYS A 66 -2.60 -14.13 2.36
N LYS A 67 -1.30 -14.34 2.30
CA LYS A 67 -0.74 -15.60 1.88
C LYS A 67 0.39 -15.99 2.80
N MET A 68 0.59 -17.28 3.00
CA MET A 68 1.74 -17.77 3.74
C MET A 68 2.88 -17.93 2.75
N MET A 69 3.96 -17.22 2.99
CA MET A 69 5.12 -17.24 2.09
C MET A 69 6.36 -17.52 2.90
N PRO A 70 7.34 -18.22 2.34
CA PRO A 70 8.58 -18.40 3.06
C PRO A 70 9.35 -17.08 3.16
N ASN A 71 9.93 -16.84 4.30
CA ASN A 71 10.74 -15.65 4.44
C ASN A 71 12.18 -15.99 4.05
N PHE A 72 13.07 -15.08 4.30
CA PHE A 72 14.47 -15.21 3.98
C PHE A 72 15.08 -16.45 4.61
N HIS A 73 14.63 -16.82 5.80
CA HIS A 73 15.18 -17.96 6.53
C HIS A 73 14.42 -19.26 6.28
N GLY A 74 13.45 -19.23 5.44
CA GLY A 74 12.67 -20.40 5.11
C GLY A 74 11.45 -20.65 6.00
N ALA A 75 11.29 -19.87 7.06
CA ALA A 75 10.08 -19.99 7.89
C ALA A 75 8.91 -19.36 7.17
N LEU A 76 7.73 -19.89 7.34
CA LEU A 76 6.55 -19.31 6.72
C LEU A 76 6.06 -18.11 7.52
N HIS A 77 5.67 -17.06 6.82
CA HIS A 77 5.10 -15.86 7.38
C HIS A 77 3.87 -15.53 6.62
N ARG A 78 2.92 -14.92 7.27
CA ARG A 78 1.76 -14.40 6.60
C ARG A 78 2.12 -13.04 6.01
N LYS A 79 1.91 -12.89 4.72
CA LYS A 79 2.16 -11.62 4.05
C LYS A 79 0.87 -11.14 3.44
N THR A 80 0.66 -9.82 3.48
CA THR A 80 -0.53 -9.23 2.91
C THR A 80 -0.20 -8.63 1.56
N PHE A 81 -0.94 -9.05 0.55
CA PHE A 81 -0.78 -8.54 -0.81
C PHE A 81 -1.95 -7.63 -1.12
N VAL A 82 -1.66 -6.54 -1.79
CA VAL A 82 -2.67 -5.60 -2.21
C VAL A 82 -2.88 -5.76 -3.70
N ASN A 83 -4.10 -6.00 -4.10
CA ASN A 83 -4.43 -6.20 -5.51
C ASN A 83 -5.45 -5.17 -5.95
N VAL A 84 -5.49 -4.87 -7.24
CA VAL A 84 -6.55 -4.07 -7.81
C VAL A 84 -7.23 -4.94 -8.85
N VAL A 85 -8.50 -5.17 -8.65
CA VAL A 85 -9.26 -6.07 -9.50
C VAL A 85 -10.09 -5.25 -10.46
N THR A 86 -9.99 -5.55 -11.73
CA THR A 86 -10.79 -4.84 -12.72
C THR A 86 -12.15 -5.51 -12.83
N GLU A 87 -13.15 -4.77 -13.18
CA GLU A 87 -14.49 -5.31 -13.31
C GLU A 87 -14.68 -6.02 -14.61
#